data_13160747973d76c390005e75d9a529a4
#
_entry.id   13160747973d76c390005e75d9a529a4
#
_cell.length_a   1.000
_cell.length_b   1.000
_cell.length_c   1.000
_cell.angle_alpha   90.00
_cell.angle_beta   90.00
_cell.angle_gamma   90.00
#
_symmetry.space_group_name_H-M   'P 1'
#
loop_
_entity.id
_entity.type
_entity.pdbx_description
1 polymer ?
#
loop_
_entity_poly.entity_id
_entity_poly.type
_entity_poly.pdbx_seq_one_letter_code
_entity_poly.pdbx_strand_id
1 'polypeptide(L)'
;MNMNKYKKHSLSAFAIVVLLLSTGLDELSAQYSIKWLNVGSFHSPYSEGLVNREEEPWGNAPLMWPAIDHNSGNSRAQAFWMGATNFTDENGTTYPHKIAHIGPRSGGDIQFFSVEQKITSKFAPVVTVDGAKSFEKYVYVNEMNSTMKPDRIMEVSNNSRIGITTEATMNAFSQEYHDDYHIIEYKFTNTGNVDGDEDIELSAGLTGVYFFFIHRYMVHDASSWIRGGGAPWGKFTMNDAVGDGHEDYDVDFRAQYAWAGLNPDNTSFSSIGGPMMFQHWAAAGYDTTGRLAAAQMVGRVTIHSPDTPGGADSPNQPSTMGVMGSDDPNLTTDQYNTSSMEIQYNTYMASGRLYPHHADAIEPDGNFDTPSNAPNIFDGTSDEGGWSIIEGHGPYDIPFGESVNIVVADAVGGLSMKSKYDIGKLYKATGATPDESALLEYNGTNLTKNQWALTAKDSLFKTFDRALANHAAGYDIPQPPYPPETFTVTSGTDKISLSWTAMSGGPTRTGWHIYRAKSSYSFPYIGTALENHGGLGHEWVADLGASEMSWEDEGPERGENYYYFIQAVGDASENSGAAMTPAGAIKSNLHWTQTF
;
A
#
# COMPACT_ATOMS: atom_id res chain seq x y z
N MET A 1 0.08 -56.97 -45.70
CA MET A 1 -1.19 -56.42 -45.33
C MET A 1 -0.96 -55.49 -44.14
N ASN A 2 -1.27 -54.23 -44.31
CA ASN A 2 -0.74 -53.07 -43.56
C ASN A 2 -1.18 -52.96 -42.10
N MET A 3 -0.32 -53.28 -41.15
CA MET A 3 -0.49 -53.03 -39.71
C MET A 3 0.00 -51.63 -39.26
N ASN A 4 0.54 -50.82 -40.18
CA ASN A 4 1.10 -49.50 -39.82
C ASN A 4 0.15 -48.30 -39.96
N LYS A 5 -1.11 -48.48 -40.38
CA LYS A 5 -2.06 -47.38 -40.51
C LYS A 5 -2.83 -47.08 -39.23
N TYR A 6 -3.02 -48.05 -38.36
CA TYR A 6 -3.79 -47.85 -37.13
C TYR A 6 -2.97 -47.27 -35.96
N LYS A 7 -1.63 -47.37 -35.98
CA LYS A 7 -0.79 -46.76 -34.95
C LYS A 7 -0.64 -45.24 -35.06
N LYS A 8 -0.80 -44.66 -36.26
CA LYS A 8 -0.69 -43.20 -36.44
C LYS A 8 -1.93 -42.43 -36.00
N HIS A 9 -3.12 -43.03 -36.07
CA HIS A 9 -4.35 -42.36 -35.66
C HIS A 9 -4.60 -42.42 -34.14
N SER A 10 -4.11 -43.48 -33.47
CA SER A 10 -4.22 -43.58 -32.01
C SER A 10 -3.25 -42.66 -31.28
N LEU A 11 -2.06 -42.39 -31.79
CA LEU A 11 -1.12 -41.43 -31.22
C LEU A 11 -1.59 -39.98 -31.43
N SER A 12 -2.22 -39.67 -32.56
CA SER A 12 -2.75 -38.32 -32.82
C SER A 12 -3.98 -38.03 -31.96
N ALA A 13 -4.87 -38.99 -31.72
CA ALA A 13 -6.01 -38.85 -30.85
C ALA A 13 -5.61 -38.71 -29.38
N PHE A 14 -4.58 -39.46 -28.93
CA PHE A 14 -4.06 -39.35 -27.57
C PHE A 14 -3.33 -38.05 -27.35
N ALA A 15 -2.57 -37.55 -28.33
CA ALA A 15 -1.90 -36.25 -28.25
C ALA A 15 -2.90 -35.09 -28.23
N ILE A 16 -4.03 -35.18 -28.96
CA ILE A 16 -5.10 -34.15 -28.93
C ILE A 16 -5.85 -34.18 -27.60
N VAL A 17 -6.12 -35.37 -27.05
CA VAL A 17 -6.77 -35.47 -25.71
C VAL A 17 -5.85 -35.00 -24.60
N VAL A 18 -4.54 -35.28 -24.68
CA VAL A 18 -3.56 -34.74 -23.71
C VAL A 18 -3.37 -33.23 -23.88
N LEU A 19 -3.40 -32.70 -25.10
CA LEU A 19 -3.35 -31.26 -25.35
C LEU A 19 -4.63 -30.53 -24.88
N LEU A 20 -5.80 -31.17 -25.07
CA LEU A 20 -7.08 -30.63 -24.55
C LEU A 20 -7.21 -30.76 -23.02
N LEU A 21 -6.56 -31.75 -22.41
CA LEU A 21 -6.50 -31.88 -20.95
C LEU A 21 -5.44 -30.93 -20.35
N SER A 22 -4.37 -30.60 -21.07
CA SER A 22 -3.39 -29.61 -20.57
C SER A 22 -3.81 -28.16 -20.77
N THR A 23 -4.69 -27.87 -21.74
CA THR A 23 -5.30 -26.53 -21.88
C THR A 23 -6.55 -26.35 -21.03
N GLY A 24 -7.09 -27.40 -20.43
CA GLY A 24 -8.25 -27.35 -19.55
C GLY A 24 -7.92 -27.43 -18.06
N LEU A 25 -6.65 -27.51 -17.68
CA LEU A 25 -6.24 -27.54 -16.28
C LEU A 25 -5.59 -26.23 -15.80
N ASP A 26 -5.35 -25.28 -16.69
CA ASP A 26 -4.84 -23.93 -16.33
C ASP A 26 -5.95 -22.89 -16.09
N GLU A 27 -7.24 -23.26 -16.18
CA GLU A 27 -8.36 -22.32 -16.02
C GLU A 27 -9.12 -22.43 -14.68
N LEU A 28 -8.54 -23.04 -13.65
CA LEU A 28 -9.23 -23.19 -12.35
C LEU A 28 -8.56 -22.50 -11.16
N SER A 29 -7.62 -21.58 -11.38
CA SER A 29 -7.41 -20.54 -10.38
C SER A 29 -8.05 -19.25 -10.93
N ALA A 30 -9.26 -18.94 -10.53
CA ALA A 30 -9.86 -17.64 -10.82
C ALA A 30 -8.96 -16.59 -10.18
N GLN A 31 -8.09 -16.02 -10.99
CA GLN A 31 -7.21 -14.95 -10.59
C GLN A 31 -8.06 -13.69 -10.60
N TYR A 32 -8.24 -13.07 -9.43
CA TYR A 32 -8.91 -11.77 -9.35
C TYR A 32 -8.18 -10.75 -10.22
N SER A 33 -8.94 -9.92 -10.93
CA SER A 33 -8.38 -8.77 -11.61
C SER A 33 -7.78 -7.79 -10.59
N ILE A 34 -6.62 -7.24 -10.91
CA ILE A 34 -5.92 -6.28 -10.06
C ILE A 34 -5.79 -4.97 -10.82
N LYS A 35 -6.21 -3.88 -10.19
CA LYS A 35 -6.02 -2.52 -10.71
C LYS A 35 -5.25 -1.67 -9.72
N TRP A 36 -4.48 -0.72 -10.24
CA TRP A 36 -3.70 0.21 -9.45
C TRP A 36 -4.45 1.51 -9.19
N LEU A 37 -4.48 1.92 -7.92
CA LEU A 37 -4.85 3.27 -7.53
C LEU A 37 -3.56 4.07 -7.36
N ASN A 38 -3.20 4.83 -8.39
CA ASN A 38 -1.89 5.44 -8.58
C ASN A 38 -2.00 6.96 -8.74
N VAL A 39 -2.26 7.64 -7.66
CA VAL A 39 -2.35 9.09 -7.54
C VAL A 39 -1.62 9.52 -6.28
N GLY A 40 -0.88 10.63 -6.35
CA GLY A 40 -0.11 11.11 -5.21
C GLY A 40 1.19 10.36 -4.98
N SER A 41 1.70 10.41 -3.76
CA SER A 41 2.92 9.75 -3.33
C SER A 41 2.69 8.30 -2.88
N PHE A 42 1.45 7.93 -2.61
CA PHE A 42 1.06 6.61 -2.14
C PHE A 42 0.29 5.85 -3.23
N HIS A 43 0.85 4.75 -3.71
CA HIS A 43 0.22 3.89 -4.71
C HIS A 43 -0.04 2.50 -4.16
N SER A 44 -1.19 1.93 -4.45
CA SER A 44 -1.48 0.54 -4.08
C SER A 44 -2.33 -0.15 -5.15
N PRO A 45 -2.04 -1.43 -5.44
CA PRO A 45 -2.95 -2.26 -6.20
C PRO A 45 -4.07 -2.77 -5.29
N TYR A 46 -5.24 -2.99 -5.86
CA TYR A 46 -6.37 -3.66 -5.21
C TYR A 46 -6.96 -4.69 -6.15
N SER A 47 -7.20 -5.88 -5.64
CA SER A 47 -7.88 -6.93 -6.40
C SER A 47 -9.40 -6.84 -6.23
N GLU A 48 -10.14 -7.54 -7.08
CA GLU A 48 -11.58 -7.72 -6.93
C GLU A 48 -11.97 -8.39 -5.60
N GLY A 49 -11.06 -9.14 -4.99
CA GLY A 49 -11.20 -9.70 -3.66
C GLY A 49 -10.77 -8.78 -2.52
N LEU A 50 -10.42 -7.51 -2.79
CA LEU A 50 -10.00 -6.50 -1.82
C LEU A 50 -8.65 -6.75 -1.12
N VAL A 51 -7.87 -7.70 -1.59
CA VAL A 51 -6.58 -8.09 -1.00
C VAL A 51 -5.51 -8.26 -2.05
N ASN A 52 -4.25 -8.28 -1.60
CA ASN A 52 -3.10 -8.69 -2.39
C ASN A 52 -2.51 -9.94 -1.74
N ARG A 53 -2.55 -11.06 -2.47
CA ARG A 53 -2.07 -12.34 -1.97
C ARG A 53 -0.58 -12.51 -2.20
N GLU A 54 0.03 -13.38 -1.43
CA GLU A 54 1.45 -13.67 -1.45
C GLU A 54 1.97 -14.15 -2.81
N GLU A 55 1.18 -14.94 -3.53
CA GLU A 55 1.54 -15.54 -4.81
C GLU A 55 1.28 -14.64 -6.02
N GLU A 56 0.73 -13.47 -5.80
CA GLU A 56 0.52 -12.52 -6.89
C GLU A 56 1.85 -12.03 -7.45
N PRO A 57 1.91 -11.67 -8.76
CA PRO A 57 3.17 -11.45 -9.45
C PRO A 57 4.08 -10.47 -8.71
N TRP A 58 5.34 -10.85 -8.56
CA TRP A 58 6.42 -10.00 -8.05
C TRP A 58 6.44 -8.68 -8.84
N GLY A 59 6.34 -7.56 -8.16
CA GLY A 59 6.20 -6.23 -8.76
C GLY A 59 4.88 -5.54 -8.43
N ASN A 60 3.96 -6.25 -7.81
CA ASN A 60 2.72 -5.69 -7.28
C ASN A 60 2.80 -5.49 -5.75
N ALA A 61 3.98 -5.14 -5.22
CA ALA A 61 4.12 -4.87 -3.79
C ALA A 61 3.18 -3.72 -3.39
N PRO A 62 2.15 -3.97 -2.56
CA PRO A 62 1.18 -2.96 -2.19
C PRO A 62 1.78 -1.90 -1.27
N LEU A 63 1.06 -0.79 -1.12
CA LEU A 63 1.42 0.32 -0.25
C LEU A 63 2.79 0.91 -0.62
N MET A 64 3.00 1.20 -1.92
CA MET A 64 4.23 1.86 -2.40
C MET A 64 4.30 3.30 -1.91
N TRP A 65 5.41 3.66 -1.27
CA TRP A 65 5.66 5.02 -0.81
C TRP A 65 7.16 5.31 -0.58
N PRO A 66 7.69 6.44 -1.06
CA PRO A 66 7.05 7.29 -2.07
C PRO A 66 7.03 6.54 -3.41
N ALA A 67 5.95 6.65 -4.15
CA ALA A 67 5.73 5.86 -5.37
C ALA A 67 6.75 6.09 -6.50
N ILE A 68 7.49 7.20 -6.43
CA ILE A 68 8.62 7.48 -7.32
C ILE A 68 9.85 6.59 -7.01
N ASP A 69 9.93 6.00 -5.83
CA ASP A 69 10.98 5.05 -5.47
C ASP A 69 10.56 3.66 -5.92
N HIS A 70 11.18 3.16 -6.95
CA HIS A 70 10.92 1.80 -7.44
C HIS A 70 11.19 0.77 -6.33
N ASN A 71 10.29 -0.19 -6.16
CA ASN A 71 10.30 -1.19 -5.07
C ASN A 71 10.15 -0.59 -3.66
N SER A 72 9.44 0.50 -3.53
CA SER A 72 9.10 1.10 -2.25
C SER A 72 7.85 0.50 -1.57
N GLY A 73 7.42 -0.68 -1.98
CA GLY A 73 6.29 -1.39 -1.37
C GLY A 73 6.51 -1.67 0.12
N ASN A 74 5.46 -1.53 0.91
CA ASN A 74 5.50 -1.68 2.36
C ASN A 74 4.61 -2.83 2.87
N SER A 75 4.09 -3.64 1.97
CA SER A 75 3.32 -4.85 2.32
C SER A 75 3.69 -6.01 1.42
N ARG A 76 3.65 -7.22 1.95
CA ARG A 76 3.91 -8.45 1.20
C ARG A 76 2.62 -9.17 0.84
N ALA A 77 1.70 -9.23 1.78
CA ALA A 77 0.41 -9.88 1.58
C ALA A 77 -0.65 -9.26 2.48
N GLN A 78 -1.88 -9.34 2.02
CA GLN A 78 -3.06 -8.95 2.77
C GLN A 78 -4.08 -10.08 2.69
N ALA A 79 -4.90 -10.21 3.71
CA ALA A 79 -6.03 -11.10 3.71
C ALA A 79 -7.28 -10.38 4.22
N PHE A 80 -8.43 -10.88 3.78
CA PHE A 80 -9.72 -10.45 4.25
C PHE A 80 -10.59 -11.67 4.52
N TRP A 81 -11.09 -11.78 5.74
CA TRP A 81 -11.96 -12.87 6.17
C TRP A 81 -13.25 -12.33 6.75
N MET A 82 -14.32 -13.06 6.54
CA MET A 82 -15.61 -12.82 7.20
C MET A 82 -15.99 -14.07 7.96
N GLY A 83 -16.30 -13.94 9.25
CA GLY A 83 -16.76 -15.06 10.09
C GLY A 83 -18.15 -14.81 10.64
N ALA A 84 -18.94 -15.87 10.79
CA ALA A 84 -20.25 -15.83 11.43
C ALA A 84 -20.44 -17.04 12.33
N THR A 85 -21.29 -16.91 13.36
CA THR A 85 -21.66 -18.02 14.26
C THR A 85 -23.03 -18.58 13.88
N ASN A 86 -23.24 -19.88 14.20
CA ASN A 86 -24.53 -20.56 13.97
C ASN A 86 -25.07 -20.39 12.55
N PHE A 87 -24.19 -20.42 11.56
CA PHE A 87 -24.50 -20.19 10.16
C PHE A 87 -25.14 -21.43 9.52
N THR A 88 -26.23 -21.24 8.78
CA THR A 88 -26.85 -22.30 7.97
C THR A 88 -26.70 -21.92 6.50
N ASP A 89 -26.05 -22.78 5.70
CA ASP A 89 -25.83 -22.56 4.28
C ASP A 89 -27.09 -22.82 3.43
N GLU A 90 -27.01 -22.56 2.12
CA GLU A 90 -28.06 -22.75 1.13
C GLU A 90 -28.52 -24.21 1.00
N ASN A 91 -27.69 -25.16 1.43
CA ASN A 91 -28.00 -26.59 1.44
C ASN A 91 -28.65 -27.06 2.76
N GLY A 92 -28.85 -26.15 3.72
CA GLY A 92 -29.40 -26.45 5.04
C GLY A 92 -28.37 -27.03 6.02
N THR A 93 -27.09 -26.98 5.73
CA THR A 93 -26.03 -27.42 6.65
C THR A 93 -25.73 -26.31 7.65
N THR A 94 -25.76 -26.63 8.93
CA THR A 94 -25.47 -25.67 10.00
C THR A 94 -24.03 -25.84 10.50
N TYR A 95 -23.33 -24.71 10.61
CA TYR A 95 -21.97 -24.59 11.11
C TYR A 95 -21.96 -23.79 12.41
N PRO A 96 -21.30 -24.27 13.49
CA PRO A 96 -21.09 -23.45 14.69
C PRO A 96 -20.34 -22.15 14.37
N HIS A 97 -19.31 -22.24 13.51
CA HIS A 97 -18.57 -21.11 12.93
C HIS A 97 -18.42 -21.35 11.43
N LYS A 98 -18.70 -20.33 10.63
CA LYS A 98 -18.46 -20.32 9.18
C LYS A 98 -17.54 -19.17 8.85
N ILE A 99 -16.49 -19.45 8.07
CA ILE A 99 -15.55 -18.45 7.59
C ILE A 99 -15.60 -18.43 6.06
N ALA A 100 -15.76 -17.27 5.49
CA ALA A 100 -15.41 -16.99 4.10
C ALA A 100 -14.11 -16.18 4.11
N HIS A 101 -13.09 -16.63 3.39
CA HIS A 101 -11.80 -15.96 3.43
C HIS A 101 -11.10 -15.88 2.07
N ILE A 102 -10.20 -14.90 1.95
CA ILE A 102 -9.28 -14.72 0.84
C ILE A 102 -7.92 -14.27 1.38
N GLY A 103 -6.86 -14.95 0.96
CA GLY A 103 -5.50 -14.67 1.42
C GLY A 103 -5.23 -15.13 2.86
N PRO A 104 -4.00 -14.88 3.36
CA PRO A 104 -2.87 -14.21 2.70
C PRO A 104 -2.19 -15.06 1.63
N ARG A 105 -2.38 -16.38 1.59
CA ARG A 105 -1.87 -17.29 0.55
C ARG A 105 -2.99 -17.72 -0.40
N SER A 106 -2.63 -18.07 -1.65
CA SER A 106 -3.58 -18.64 -2.59
C SER A 106 -3.79 -20.13 -2.31
N GLY A 107 -4.98 -20.59 -2.57
CA GLY A 107 -5.38 -22.00 -2.45
C GLY A 107 -6.83 -22.12 -2.03
N GLY A 108 -7.43 -23.27 -2.28
CA GLY A 108 -8.81 -23.54 -1.95
C GLY A 108 -9.86 -22.94 -2.90
N ASP A 109 -11.11 -23.08 -2.52
CA ASP A 109 -12.25 -22.63 -3.32
C ASP A 109 -12.43 -21.10 -3.27
N ILE A 110 -13.01 -20.54 -4.32
CA ILE A 110 -13.43 -19.14 -4.35
C ILE A 110 -14.49 -18.92 -3.27
N GLN A 111 -14.25 -17.96 -2.40
CA GLN A 111 -15.15 -17.60 -1.30
C GLN A 111 -15.76 -16.20 -1.48
N PHE A 112 -15.20 -15.40 -2.40
CA PHE A 112 -15.68 -14.06 -2.77
C PHE A 112 -15.86 -14.02 -4.29
N PHE A 113 -17.01 -13.54 -4.72
CA PHE A 113 -17.41 -13.49 -6.13
C PHE A 113 -17.44 -12.03 -6.58
N SER A 114 -16.59 -11.69 -7.55
CA SER A 114 -16.51 -10.34 -8.10
C SER A 114 -17.81 -9.95 -8.79
N VAL A 115 -18.32 -8.77 -8.46
CA VAL A 115 -19.46 -8.14 -9.12
C VAL A 115 -18.97 -6.97 -9.97
N GLU A 116 -18.16 -6.07 -9.44
CA GLU A 116 -17.63 -4.92 -10.16
C GLU A 116 -16.26 -4.49 -9.62
N GLN A 117 -15.42 -4.02 -10.54
CA GLN A 117 -14.23 -3.23 -10.20
C GLN A 117 -14.06 -2.12 -11.23
N LYS A 118 -14.20 -0.86 -10.81
CA LYS A 118 -14.03 0.30 -11.70
C LYS A 118 -13.19 1.41 -11.07
N ILE A 119 -12.57 2.22 -11.93
CA ILE A 119 -11.81 3.42 -11.53
C ILE A 119 -12.45 4.65 -12.17
N THR A 120 -12.80 5.62 -11.34
CA THR A 120 -13.24 6.95 -11.74
C THR A 120 -12.13 7.97 -11.44
N SER A 121 -11.78 8.81 -12.40
CA SER A 121 -10.72 9.81 -12.26
C SER A 121 -11.25 11.23 -12.48
N LYS A 122 -10.72 12.19 -11.72
CA LYS A 122 -11.04 13.61 -11.87
C LYS A 122 -10.36 14.21 -13.09
N PHE A 123 -9.11 13.79 -13.37
CA PHE A 123 -8.28 14.23 -14.47
C PHE A 123 -7.66 13.08 -15.23
N ALA A 124 -7.40 13.28 -16.53
CA ALA A 124 -6.62 12.38 -17.35
C ALA A 124 -5.74 13.20 -18.35
N PRO A 125 -4.70 13.89 -17.87
CA PRO A 125 -3.78 14.60 -18.72
C PRO A 125 -3.17 13.73 -19.80
N VAL A 126 -3.02 14.27 -21.01
CA VAL A 126 -2.36 13.56 -22.10
C VAL A 126 -0.88 13.96 -22.12
N VAL A 127 -0.01 13.01 -21.85
CA VAL A 127 1.44 13.19 -21.88
C VAL A 127 2.00 12.51 -23.13
N THR A 128 2.80 13.25 -23.91
CA THR A 128 3.43 12.74 -25.13
C THR A 128 4.94 12.99 -25.14
N VAL A 129 5.68 12.02 -25.64
CA VAL A 129 7.13 12.12 -25.86
C VAL A 129 7.41 11.75 -27.31
N ASP A 130 7.98 12.68 -28.08
CA ASP A 130 8.27 12.53 -29.50
C ASP A 130 7.06 12.03 -30.33
N GLY A 131 5.87 12.50 -29.95
CA GLY A 131 4.61 12.15 -30.59
C GLY A 131 3.96 10.84 -30.14
N ALA A 132 4.63 10.07 -29.28
CA ALA A 132 4.06 8.87 -28.68
C ALA A 132 3.43 9.19 -27.32
N LYS A 133 2.26 8.61 -27.02
CA LYS A 133 1.65 8.75 -25.69
C LYS A 133 2.49 8.05 -24.64
N SER A 134 2.73 8.75 -23.54
CA SER A 134 3.33 8.22 -22.33
C SER A 134 2.23 7.62 -21.43
N PHE A 135 2.51 6.54 -20.69
CA PHE A 135 1.62 5.91 -19.69
C PHE A 135 0.37 5.18 -20.16
N GLU A 136 0.03 5.15 -21.43
CA GLU A 136 -1.22 4.54 -21.90
C GLU A 136 -1.44 3.08 -21.40
N LYS A 137 -0.34 2.39 -21.06
CA LYS A 137 -0.39 1.00 -20.56
C LYS A 137 -0.62 0.85 -19.06
N TYR A 138 -0.47 1.91 -18.29
CA TYR A 138 -0.40 1.82 -16.82
C TYR A 138 -1.53 2.57 -16.10
N VAL A 139 -2.34 3.32 -16.83
CA VAL A 139 -3.43 4.10 -16.25
C VAL A 139 -4.77 3.56 -16.74
N TYR A 140 -5.43 2.79 -15.89
CA TYR A 140 -6.80 2.37 -16.14
C TYR A 140 -7.75 3.42 -15.58
N VAL A 141 -8.61 3.96 -16.44
CA VAL A 141 -9.72 4.84 -16.06
C VAL A 141 -10.96 4.36 -16.80
N ASN A 142 -11.98 3.97 -16.04
CA ASN A 142 -13.27 3.55 -16.61
C ASN A 142 -14.16 4.76 -16.88
N GLU A 143 -14.14 5.75 -15.97
CA GLU A 143 -15.00 6.92 -16.03
C GLU A 143 -14.22 8.19 -15.68
N MET A 144 -14.69 9.32 -16.21
CA MET A 144 -14.20 10.66 -15.89
C MET A 144 -15.28 11.45 -15.17
N ASN A 145 -14.94 12.03 -14.01
CA ASN A 145 -15.84 12.88 -13.26
C ASN A 145 -15.08 14.06 -12.62
N SER A 146 -15.08 15.19 -13.28
CA SER A 146 -14.38 16.41 -12.83
C SER A 146 -14.99 17.06 -11.57
N THR A 147 -16.15 16.61 -11.10
CA THR A 147 -16.84 17.17 -9.93
C THR A 147 -16.58 16.42 -8.63
N MET A 148 -15.92 15.27 -8.69
CA MET A 148 -15.60 14.52 -7.48
C MET A 148 -14.56 15.24 -6.63
N LYS A 149 -14.60 15.03 -5.32
CA LYS A 149 -13.65 15.63 -4.37
C LYS A 149 -12.31 14.90 -4.35
N PRO A 150 -12.26 13.56 -4.19
CA PRO A 150 -11.04 12.78 -4.42
C PRO A 150 -10.57 12.94 -5.87
N ASP A 151 -9.28 12.80 -6.10
CA ASP A 151 -8.72 12.89 -7.46
C ASP A 151 -8.90 11.60 -8.25
N ARG A 152 -8.94 10.47 -7.54
CA ARG A 152 -9.25 9.16 -8.11
C ARG A 152 -9.95 8.27 -7.09
N ILE A 153 -10.94 7.52 -7.57
CA ILE A 153 -11.70 6.56 -6.77
C ILE A 153 -11.61 5.19 -7.46
N MET A 154 -11.38 4.14 -6.67
CA MET A 154 -11.62 2.78 -7.11
C MET A 154 -12.80 2.23 -6.32
N GLU A 155 -13.77 1.66 -7.03
CA GLU A 155 -14.92 0.97 -6.45
C GLU A 155 -14.79 -0.51 -6.73
N VAL A 156 -14.99 -1.33 -5.70
CA VAL A 156 -14.98 -2.80 -5.79
C VAL A 156 -16.23 -3.34 -5.11
N SER A 157 -16.91 -4.26 -5.75
CA SER A 157 -18.03 -4.99 -5.16
C SER A 157 -17.86 -6.48 -5.35
N ASN A 158 -18.18 -7.25 -4.29
CA ASN A 158 -18.17 -8.71 -4.34
C ASN A 158 -19.20 -9.30 -3.37
N ASN A 159 -19.65 -10.53 -3.66
CA ASN A 159 -20.48 -11.35 -2.76
C ASN A 159 -19.60 -12.38 -2.06
N SER A 160 -19.97 -12.78 -0.86
CA SER A 160 -19.24 -13.79 -0.07
C SER A 160 -20.09 -15.02 0.21
N ARG A 161 -19.44 -16.18 0.39
CA ARG A 161 -20.10 -17.46 0.73
C ARG A 161 -20.94 -17.44 2.02
N ILE A 162 -20.94 -16.36 2.78
CA ILE A 162 -21.80 -16.22 3.96
C ILE A 162 -22.98 -15.26 3.70
N GLY A 163 -23.19 -14.84 2.45
CA GLY A 163 -24.33 -13.99 2.05
C GLY A 163 -24.13 -12.51 2.37
N ILE A 164 -22.89 -12.06 2.53
CA ILE A 164 -22.56 -10.64 2.67
C ILE A 164 -22.03 -10.12 1.33
N THR A 165 -22.68 -9.07 0.83
CA THR A 165 -22.15 -8.26 -0.26
C THR A 165 -21.27 -7.15 0.32
N THR A 166 -20.06 -7.03 -0.18
CA THR A 166 -19.13 -5.94 0.13
C THR A 166 -19.16 -4.92 -0.98
N GLU A 167 -19.34 -3.66 -0.61
CA GLU A 167 -19.08 -2.49 -1.47
C GLU A 167 -17.92 -1.72 -0.83
N ALA A 168 -16.81 -1.57 -1.54
CA ALA A 168 -15.63 -0.85 -1.05
C ALA A 168 -15.27 0.30 -1.99
N THR A 169 -15.03 1.48 -1.42
CA THR A 169 -14.60 2.67 -2.14
C THR A 169 -13.25 3.13 -1.61
N MET A 170 -12.21 3.07 -2.43
CA MET A 170 -10.88 3.55 -2.13
C MET A 170 -10.70 4.94 -2.71
N ASN A 171 -10.48 5.93 -1.84
CA ASN A 171 -10.34 7.33 -2.19
C ASN A 171 -8.88 7.74 -2.15
N ALA A 172 -8.35 8.30 -3.25
CA ALA A 172 -6.99 8.80 -3.38
C ALA A 172 -6.97 10.29 -3.73
N PHE A 173 -5.99 10.99 -3.17
CA PHE A 173 -5.84 12.43 -3.27
C PHE A 173 -4.47 12.78 -3.86
N SER A 174 -4.40 13.86 -4.63
CA SER A 174 -3.17 14.33 -5.27
C SER A 174 -2.53 15.53 -4.57
N GLN A 175 -3.22 16.11 -3.61
CA GLN A 175 -2.76 17.27 -2.87
C GLN A 175 -1.63 16.88 -1.92
N GLU A 176 -0.50 17.59 -1.97
CA GLU A 176 0.80 17.24 -1.34
C GLU A 176 0.78 16.98 0.18
N TYR A 177 -0.28 17.36 0.90
CA TYR A 177 -0.47 17.06 2.32
C TYR A 177 -1.43 15.89 2.57
N HIS A 178 -2.07 15.37 1.52
CA HIS A 178 -3.08 14.32 1.59
C HIS A 178 -2.81 13.17 0.61
N ASP A 179 -1.61 13.09 0.04
CA ASP A 179 -1.24 12.11 -0.99
C ASP A 179 -0.43 10.92 -0.46
N ASP A 180 -0.32 10.80 0.88
CA ASP A 180 0.44 9.74 1.56
C ASP A 180 -0.46 8.61 2.11
N TYR A 181 -1.74 8.56 1.73
CA TYR A 181 -2.72 7.57 2.20
C TYR A 181 -3.87 7.36 1.21
N HIS A 182 -4.56 6.23 1.35
CA HIS A 182 -5.89 6.00 0.77
C HIS A 182 -6.92 5.82 1.88
N ILE A 183 -8.07 6.49 1.80
CA ILE A 183 -9.21 6.23 2.67
C ILE A 183 -10.10 5.19 2.02
N ILE A 184 -10.41 4.13 2.75
CA ILE A 184 -11.20 3.00 2.28
C ILE A 184 -12.49 2.95 3.08
N GLU A 185 -13.61 3.11 2.38
CA GLU A 185 -14.95 2.98 2.93
C GLU A 185 -15.51 1.61 2.56
N TYR A 186 -15.76 0.78 3.54
CA TYR A 186 -16.42 -0.52 3.37
C TYR A 186 -17.88 -0.42 3.81
N LYS A 187 -18.76 -0.99 3.01
CA LYS A 187 -20.14 -1.26 3.38
C LYS A 187 -20.40 -2.76 3.20
N PHE A 188 -20.73 -3.42 4.29
CA PHE A 188 -21.01 -4.84 4.36
C PHE A 188 -22.50 -5.06 4.58
N THR A 189 -23.20 -5.55 3.56
CA THR A 189 -24.65 -5.75 3.60
C THR A 189 -24.99 -7.24 3.64
N ASN A 190 -25.81 -7.67 4.58
CA ASN A 190 -26.38 -9.02 4.57
C ASN A 190 -27.45 -9.09 3.47
N THR A 191 -27.04 -9.39 2.25
CA THR A 191 -27.93 -9.54 1.09
C THR A 191 -28.47 -10.95 0.93
N GLY A 192 -27.80 -11.93 1.55
CA GLY A 192 -28.10 -13.35 1.39
C GLY A 192 -27.60 -13.97 0.10
N ASN A 193 -26.98 -13.19 -0.81
CA ASN A 193 -26.36 -13.69 -2.03
C ASN A 193 -25.00 -14.34 -1.72
N VAL A 194 -24.86 -15.63 -2.03
CA VAL A 194 -23.67 -16.43 -1.67
C VAL A 194 -22.76 -16.75 -2.85
N ASP A 195 -23.08 -16.24 -4.04
CA ASP A 195 -22.30 -16.52 -5.26
C ASP A 195 -22.26 -15.34 -6.25
N GLY A 196 -22.07 -15.59 -7.53
CA GLY A 196 -21.85 -14.57 -8.55
C GLY A 196 -23.08 -14.25 -9.41
N ASP A 197 -24.22 -14.86 -9.14
CA ASP A 197 -25.44 -14.57 -9.91
C ASP A 197 -26.38 -13.58 -9.17
N GLU A 198 -27.57 -13.32 -9.69
CA GLU A 198 -28.47 -12.27 -9.17
C GLU A 198 -29.51 -12.80 -8.17
N ASP A 199 -29.66 -14.11 -8.00
CA ASP A 199 -30.64 -14.64 -7.04
C ASP A 199 -30.10 -14.63 -5.60
N ILE A 200 -31.02 -14.79 -4.66
CA ILE A 200 -30.75 -14.67 -3.23
C ILE A 200 -31.04 -16.03 -2.58
N GLU A 201 -30.02 -16.69 -2.09
CA GLU A 201 -30.11 -18.03 -1.52
C GLU A 201 -30.50 -17.99 -0.04
N LEU A 202 -30.09 -16.95 0.68
CA LEU A 202 -30.30 -16.83 2.12
C LEU A 202 -31.14 -15.60 2.45
N SER A 203 -31.98 -15.70 3.48
CA SER A 203 -32.78 -14.57 3.96
C SER A 203 -32.76 -14.45 5.49
N ALA A 204 -31.84 -15.15 6.15
CA ALA A 204 -31.70 -15.11 7.60
C ALA A 204 -30.79 -13.95 8.05
N GLY A 205 -30.98 -13.49 9.29
CA GLY A 205 -30.01 -12.64 9.96
C GLY A 205 -28.74 -13.42 10.27
N LEU A 206 -27.60 -12.77 10.23
CA LEU A 206 -26.30 -13.32 10.62
C LEU A 206 -25.97 -12.90 12.04
N THR A 207 -25.33 -13.80 12.81
CA THR A 207 -24.95 -13.56 14.20
C THR A 207 -23.46 -13.70 14.40
N GLY A 208 -22.91 -12.90 15.32
CA GLY A 208 -21.50 -12.93 15.69
C GLY A 208 -20.57 -12.66 14.51
N VAL A 209 -20.94 -11.75 13.60
CA VAL A 209 -20.14 -11.49 12.40
C VAL A 209 -18.89 -10.70 12.74
N TYR A 210 -17.75 -11.18 12.23
CA TYR A 210 -16.50 -10.44 12.23
C TYR A 210 -16.05 -10.14 10.80
N PHE A 211 -15.57 -8.92 10.59
CA PHE A 211 -14.78 -8.51 9.44
C PHE A 211 -13.33 -8.43 9.87
N PHE A 212 -12.48 -9.27 9.29
CA PHE A 212 -11.13 -9.51 9.80
C PHE A 212 -10.09 -9.30 8.71
N PHE A 213 -9.13 -8.45 8.99
CA PHE A 213 -8.05 -8.08 8.08
C PHE A 213 -6.71 -8.60 8.61
N ILE A 214 -5.87 -9.05 7.70
CA ILE A 214 -4.51 -9.50 7.99
C ILE A 214 -3.57 -8.69 7.10
N HIS A 215 -2.56 -8.07 7.69
CA HIS A 215 -1.55 -7.29 6.99
C HIS A 215 -0.16 -7.85 7.32
N ARG A 216 0.49 -8.43 6.32
CA ARG A 216 1.89 -8.81 6.41
C ARG A 216 2.71 -7.65 5.87
N TYR A 217 3.02 -6.69 6.75
CA TYR A 217 3.86 -5.56 6.38
C TYR A 217 5.31 -5.99 6.16
N MET A 218 5.93 -5.39 5.16
CA MET A 218 7.32 -5.58 4.82
C MET A 218 7.88 -4.21 4.47
N VAL A 219 8.33 -3.49 5.52
CA VAL A 219 8.69 -2.09 5.36
C VAL A 219 9.87 -1.94 4.42
N HIS A 220 9.57 -1.42 3.24
CA HIS A 220 10.37 -1.25 2.05
C HIS A 220 10.87 -2.56 1.42
N ASP A 221 10.26 -2.98 0.33
CA ASP A 221 10.55 -4.23 -0.38
C ASP A 221 12.04 -4.38 -0.74
N ALA A 222 12.67 -3.33 -1.27
CA ALA A 222 14.09 -3.34 -1.56
C ALA A 222 14.96 -3.63 -0.31
N SER A 223 14.54 -3.23 0.88
CA SER A 223 15.30 -3.50 2.10
C SER A 223 15.31 -4.98 2.47
N SER A 224 14.24 -5.72 2.18
CA SER A 224 14.17 -7.15 2.46
C SER A 224 15.13 -7.98 1.58
N TRP A 225 15.30 -7.60 0.33
CA TRP A 225 16.28 -8.20 -0.59
C TRP A 225 17.72 -7.98 -0.14
N ILE A 226 18.00 -6.83 0.41
CA ILE A 226 19.31 -6.38 0.84
C ILE A 226 19.76 -7.11 2.10
N ARG A 227 18.81 -7.47 2.94
CA ARG A 227 19.09 -8.10 4.24
C ARG A 227 19.38 -9.59 4.14
N GLY A 228 19.77 -10.11 2.97
CA GLY A 228 20.30 -11.46 2.87
C GLY A 228 19.45 -12.44 2.11
N GLY A 229 18.63 -11.96 1.18
CA GLY A 229 18.04 -12.80 0.14
C GLY A 229 17.14 -13.90 0.66
N GLY A 230 16.11 -13.61 1.34
CA GLY A 230 15.18 -14.63 1.80
C GLY A 230 14.20 -14.14 2.86
N ALA A 231 14.13 -12.85 3.07
CA ALA A 231 13.20 -12.31 4.04
C ALA A 231 12.16 -11.35 3.44
N PRO A 232 11.51 -11.67 2.30
CA PRO A 232 10.43 -10.84 1.79
C PRO A 232 9.15 -10.97 2.63
N TRP A 233 9.21 -11.60 3.79
CA TRP A 233 8.04 -11.99 4.58
C TRP A 233 7.86 -11.16 5.84
N GLY A 234 8.55 -10.02 5.98
CA GLY A 234 8.39 -9.17 7.15
C GLY A 234 9.14 -9.64 8.41
N LYS A 235 10.16 -10.50 8.27
CA LYS A 235 10.98 -11.00 9.41
C LYS A 235 11.59 -9.89 10.27
N PHE A 236 11.86 -8.73 9.69
CA PHE A 236 12.44 -7.57 10.35
C PHE A 236 11.41 -6.48 10.61
N THR A 237 10.14 -6.77 10.38
CA THR A 237 9.07 -5.83 10.62
C THR A 237 8.61 -5.95 12.06
N MET A 238 8.74 -4.87 12.79
CA MET A 238 8.20 -4.71 14.14
C MET A 238 6.85 -4.03 14.06
N ASN A 239 6.00 -4.25 15.04
CA ASN A 239 4.63 -3.81 15.02
C ASN A 239 4.23 -3.18 16.35
N ASP A 240 3.29 -2.25 16.27
CA ASP A 240 2.65 -1.65 17.43
C ASP A 240 1.17 -1.37 17.14
N ALA A 241 0.37 -1.27 18.18
CA ALA A 241 -1.01 -0.79 18.13
C ALA A 241 -1.17 0.38 19.08
N VAL A 242 -2.03 1.32 18.73
CA VAL A 242 -2.38 2.48 19.57
C VAL A 242 -3.88 2.70 19.58
N GLY A 243 -4.40 3.23 20.69
CA GLY A 243 -5.84 3.33 20.92
C GLY A 243 -6.48 1.99 21.27
N ASP A 244 -5.68 1.02 21.67
CA ASP A 244 -6.13 -0.30 22.10
C ASP A 244 -6.31 -0.40 23.63
N GLY A 245 -5.91 0.63 24.36
CA GLY A 245 -6.06 0.75 25.82
C GLY A 245 -4.84 0.30 26.61
N HIS A 246 -3.69 0.11 25.95
CA HIS A 246 -2.43 -0.27 26.59
C HIS A 246 -1.40 0.86 26.64
N GLU A 247 -1.68 2.02 26.05
CA GLU A 247 -0.80 3.19 26.07
C GLU A 247 -0.76 3.85 27.43
N ASP A 248 0.41 4.38 27.81
CA ASP A 248 0.61 5.25 28.99
C ASP A 248 0.30 6.74 28.71
N TYR A 249 -0.23 7.07 27.53
CA TYR A 249 -0.55 8.42 27.07
C TYR A 249 -1.89 8.46 26.32
N ASP A 250 -2.51 9.64 26.27
CA ASP A 250 -3.76 9.83 25.53
C ASP A 250 -3.51 9.74 24.02
N VAL A 251 -4.30 8.92 23.32
CA VAL A 251 -4.30 8.74 21.88
C VAL A 251 -5.68 9.08 21.33
N ASP A 252 -5.72 9.96 20.34
CA ASP A 252 -6.96 10.44 19.73
C ASP A 252 -7.50 9.53 18.61
N PHE A 253 -6.78 8.45 18.27
CA PHE A 253 -7.14 7.53 17.20
C PHE A 253 -6.77 6.07 17.54
N ARG A 254 -7.31 5.14 16.79
CA ARG A 254 -7.01 3.70 16.86
C ARG A 254 -6.28 3.30 15.60
N ALA A 255 -5.05 2.83 15.74
CA ALA A 255 -4.24 2.44 14.61
C ALA A 255 -3.31 1.27 14.94
N GLN A 256 -2.92 0.54 13.92
CA GLN A 256 -1.83 -0.42 13.96
C GLN A 256 -0.79 -0.03 12.92
N TYR A 257 0.49 -0.14 13.26
CA TYR A 257 1.56 0.27 12.38
C TYR A 257 2.80 -0.60 12.52
N ALA A 258 3.70 -0.49 11.55
CA ALA A 258 4.90 -1.31 11.47
C ALA A 258 6.10 -0.50 10.95
N TRP A 259 7.28 -0.93 11.37
CA TRP A 259 8.57 -0.37 10.93
C TRP A 259 9.60 -1.47 10.71
N ALA A 260 10.67 -1.16 9.97
CA ALA A 260 11.83 -2.03 9.85
C ALA A 260 12.69 -1.89 11.10
N GLY A 261 12.66 -2.89 11.97
CA GLY A 261 13.28 -2.87 13.28
C GLY A 261 14.33 -3.95 13.48
N LEU A 262 14.66 -4.17 14.73
CA LEU A 262 15.58 -5.22 15.18
C LEU A 262 14.77 -6.46 15.56
N ASN A 263 14.96 -7.56 14.84
CA ASN A 263 14.41 -8.84 15.25
C ASN A 263 15.40 -9.52 16.22
N PRO A 264 15.07 -9.71 17.50
CA PRO A 264 15.95 -10.34 18.48
C PRO A 264 16.35 -11.77 18.12
N ASP A 265 15.51 -12.49 17.36
CA ASP A 265 15.77 -13.87 16.93
C ASP A 265 16.59 -13.97 15.66
N ASN A 266 16.70 -12.89 14.89
CA ASN A 266 17.45 -12.86 13.65
C ASN A 266 18.26 -11.56 13.50
N THR A 267 19.31 -11.44 14.29
CA THR A 267 20.11 -10.20 14.37
C THR A 267 21.07 -10.00 13.20
N SER A 268 21.31 -11.01 12.36
CA SER A 268 22.36 -10.95 11.33
C SER A 268 22.18 -9.82 10.31
N PHE A 269 20.95 -9.39 10.06
CA PHE A 269 20.63 -8.32 9.11
C PHE A 269 19.65 -7.30 9.68
N SER A 270 19.35 -7.39 10.95
CA SER A 270 18.42 -6.51 11.62
C SER A 270 19.04 -5.12 11.77
N SER A 271 18.35 -4.10 11.26
CA SER A 271 18.80 -2.71 11.37
C SER A 271 17.61 -1.77 11.25
N ILE A 272 17.44 -0.90 12.23
CA ILE A 272 16.37 0.10 12.21
C ILE A 272 16.57 1.04 11.02
N GLY A 273 15.57 1.14 10.16
CA GLY A 273 15.57 2.01 9.00
C GLY A 273 16.52 1.63 7.85
N GLY A 274 17.26 0.57 7.96
CA GLY A 274 18.43 0.29 7.13
C GLY A 274 19.69 0.94 7.73
N PRO A 275 20.78 1.19 7.06
CA PRO A 275 20.92 1.46 5.62
C PRO A 275 20.83 0.21 4.76
N MET A 276 20.66 0.47 3.48
CA MET A 276 20.96 -0.50 2.46
C MET A 276 22.37 -1.01 2.74
N MET A 277 22.53 -2.32 2.93
CA MET A 277 23.81 -2.92 3.35
C MET A 277 24.84 -2.81 2.23
N PHE A 278 25.46 -1.62 2.10
CA PHE A 278 26.46 -1.34 1.06
C PHE A 278 27.60 -2.36 1.01
N GLN A 279 27.88 -3.10 2.07
CA GLN A 279 28.86 -4.19 2.10
C GLN A 279 28.48 -5.36 1.19
N HIS A 280 27.21 -5.71 1.12
CA HIS A 280 26.72 -6.73 0.18
C HIS A 280 26.53 -6.18 -1.24
N TRP A 281 26.34 -4.88 -1.38
CA TRP A 281 26.03 -4.21 -2.63
C TRP A 281 27.24 -3.79 -3.42
N ALA A 282 28.33 -3.41 -2.76
CA ALA A 282 29.58 -3.08 -3.42
C ALA A 282 30.09 -4.24 -4.31
N ALA A 283 29.86 -5.49 -3.91
CA ALA A 283 30.24 -6.66 -4.69
C ALA A 283 29.35 -6.92 -5.92
N ALA A 284 28.14 -6.34 -5.96
CA ALA A 284 27.14 -6.58 -7.01
C ALA A 284 26.87 -5.34 -7.89
N GLY A 285 27.54 -4.21 -7.64
CA GLY A 285 27.35 -2.97 -8.39
C GLY A 285 26.07 -2.20 -8.03
N TYR A 286 25.54 -2.43 -6.84
CA TYR A 286 24.32 -1.76 -6.34
C TYR A 286 24.59 -0.38 -5.73
N ASP A 287 23.52 0.23 -5.18
CA ASP A 287 23.62 1.51 -4.49
C ASP A 287 24.57 1.45 -3.30
N THR A 288 25.70 2.15 -3.41
CA THR A 288 26.74 2.21 -2.39
C THR A 288 26.74 3.52 -1.59
N THR A 289 25.72 4.35 -1.76
CA THR A 289 25.67 5.68 -1.16
C THR A 289 25.47 5.66 0.35
N GLY A 290 24.88 4.59 0.88
CA GLY A 290 24.47 4.47 2.28
C GLY A 290 23.07 5.00 2.56
N ARG A 291 22.29 5.32 1.52
CA ARG A 291 20.90 5.76 1.63
C ARG A 291 20.10 4.87 2.59
N LEU A 292 19.29 5.49 3.45
CA LEU A 292 18.37 4.75 4.32
C LEU A 292 17.19 4.23 3.47
N ALA A 293 17.02 2.92 3.40
CA ALA A 293 15.99 2.32 2.57
C ALA A 293 14.63 2.25 3.26
N ALA A 294 14.63 2.02 4.57
CA ALA A 294 13.44 1.68 5.34
C ALA A 294 13.19 2.67 6.49
N ALA A 295 13.44 3.96 6.25
CA ALA A 295 13.20 5.04 7.21
C ALA A 295 11.78 5.62 7.04
N GLN A 296 10.79 4.74 6.92
CA GLN A 296 9.35 5.01 6.94
C GLN A 296 8.64 4.00 7.83
N MET A 297 7.43 4.33 8.23
CA MET A 297 6.49 3.45 8.90
C MET A 297 5.20 3.35 8.09
N VAL A 298 4.59 2.20 8.10
CA VAL A 298 3.33 1.89 7.39
C VAL A 298 2.29 1.48 8.42
N GLY A 299 1.04 1.83 8.18
CA GLY A 299 -0.03 1.41 9.08
C GLY A 299 -1.41 1.68 8.56
N ARG A 300 -2.36 1.32 9.39
CA ARG A 300 -3.79 1.54 9.18
C ARG A 300 -4.39 2.22 10.39
N VAL A 301 -5.17 3.27 10.16
CA VAL A 301 -5.98 3.94 11.18
C VAL A 301 -7.45 3.64 10.94
N THR A 302 -8.19 3.35 12.02
CA THR A 302 -9.65 3.23 12.00
C THR A 302 -10.26 4.62 12.12
N ILE A 303 -11.02 5.03 11.12
CA ILE A 303 -11.72 6.32 11.08
C ILE A 303 -13.15 6.16 11.62
N HIS A 304 -13.82 5.08 11.23
CA HIS A 304 -15.18 4.77 11.69
C HIS A 304 -15.38 3.26 11.75
N SER A 305 -15.88 2.79 12.88
CA SER A 305 -16.33 1.41 13.07
C SER A 305 -17.34 1.35 14.21
N PRO A 306 -18.61 0.98 13.96
CA PRO A 306 -19.67 0.97 14.96
C PRO A 306 -19.67 -0.33 15.78
N ASP A 307 -20.38 -0.37 16.91
CA ASP A 307 -20.67 -1.61 17.65
C ASP A 307 -21.88 -2.38 17.08
N THR A 308 -22.71 -1.71 16.29
CA THR A 308 -23.94 -2.31 15.71
C THR A 308 -24.19 -1.77 14.31
N PRO A 309 -24.91 -2.50 13.44
CA PRO A 309 -25.31 -1.99 12.11
C PRO A 309 -25.90 -0.59 12.17
N GLY A 310 -25.40 0.32 11.32
CA GLY A 310 -25.86 1.73 11.27
C GLY A 310 -25.52 2.58 12.49
N GLY A 311 -24.72 2.08 13.44
CA GLY A 311 -24.33 2.77 14.65
C GLY A 311 -23.31 3.89 14.43
N ALA A 312 -23.07 4.68 15.49
CA ALA A 312 -21.98 5.65 15.52
C ALA A 312 -20.62 4.94 15.71
N ASP A 313 -19.54 5.66 15.43
CA ASP A 313 -18.18 5.18 15.72
C ASP A 313 -18.01 4.78 17.18
N SER A 314 -17.33 3.68 17.43
CA SER A 314 -17.09 3.13 18.76
C SER A 314 -15.60 3.00 19.07
N PRO A 315 -15.13 3.46 20.25
CA PRO A 315 -13.75 3.24 20.69
C PRO A 315 -13.45 1.76 20.99
N ASN A 316 -14.48 0.90 21.08
CA ASN A 316 -14.31 -0.54 21.27
C ASN A 316 -13.96 -1.29 19.97
N GLN A 317 -14.06 -0.60 18.82
CA GLN A 317 -13.75 -1.18 17.50
C GLN A 317 -12.47 -0.55 16.92
N PRO A 318 -11.61 -1.36 16.29
CA PRO A 318 -11.68 -2.82 16.17
C PRO A 318 -11.59 -3.51 17.54
N SER A 319 -12.38 -4.56 17.73
CA SER A 319 -12.37 -5.33 18.97
C SER A 319 -11.21 -6.31 19.07
N THR A 320 -10.61 -6.66 17.93
CA THR A 320 -9.37 -7.44 17.83
C THR A 320 -8.29 -6.60 17.20
N MET A 321 -7.17 -6.44 17.89
CA MET A 321 -5.95 -5.78 17.42
C MET A 321 -4.74 -6.57 17.92
N GLY A 322 -3.69 -6.66 17.12
CA GLY A 322 -2.46 -7.28 17.57
C GLY A 322 -1.63 -7.87 16.45
N VAL A 323 -0.67 -8.71 16.81
CA VAL A 323 0.27 -9.31 15.89
C VAL A 323 0.35 -10.82 16.11
N MET A 324 0.46 -11.57 15.02
CA MET A 324 0.56 -13.02 15.00
C MET A 324 1.69 -13.48 14.08
N GLY A 325 2.23 -14.67 14.32
CA GLY A 325 3.23 -15.28 13.45
C GLY A 325 2.67 -15.54 12.05
N SER A 326 3.40 -15.09 11.02
CA SER A 326 2.97 -15.20 9.62
C SER A 326 2.93 -16.63 9.11
N ASP A 327 3.63 -17.57 9.76
CA ASP A 327 3.69 -18.98 9.37
C ASP A 327 2.73 -19.87 10.15
N ASP A 328 1.89 -19.31 11.02
CA ASP A 328 0.84 -20.09 11.68
C ASP A 328 -0.08 -20.75 10.64
N PRO A 329 -0.19 -22.09 10.60
CA PRO A 329 -0.92 -22.79 9.56
C PRO A 329 -2.42 -22.44 9.53
N ASN A 330 -3.02 -22.08 10.66
CA ASN A 330 -4.43 -21.70 10.69
C ASN A 330 -4.66 -20.27 10.21
N LEU A 331 -3.62 -19.41 10.24
CA LEU A 331 -3.67 -18.06 9.72
C LEU A 331 -3.36 -17.99 8.22
N THR A 332 -2.58 -18.93 7.70
CA THR A 332 -2.00 -18.87 6.36
C THR A 332 -2.55 -19.88 5.37
N THR A 333 -3.29 -20.89 5.82
CA THR A 333 -3.80 -21.95 4.93
C THR A 333 -5.30 -21.84 4.74
N ASP A 334 -5.73 -22.15 3.52
CA ASP A 334 -7.13 -22.20 3.13
C ASP A 334 -7.76 -23.53 3.60
N GLN A 335 -7.95 -23.69 4.90
CA GLN A 335 -8.57 -24.88 5.44
C GLN A 335 -10.04 -24.62 5.82
N TYR A 336 -10.94 -25.12 4.99
CA TYR A 336 -12.39 -24.95 5.13
C TYR A 336 -13.05 -26.16 5.84
N ASN A 337 -12.48 -26.65 6.91
CA ASN A 337 -13.14 -27.66 7.72
C ASN A 337 -13.63 -27.04 9.03
N THR A 338 -14.62 -27.66 9.65
CA THR A 338 -15.27 -27.13 10.85
C THR A 338 -14.28 -26.83 11.98
N SER A 339 -13.27 -27.68 12.18
CA SER A 339 -12.28 -27.47 13.25
C SER A 339 -11.38 -26.27 12.98
N SER A 340 -10.94 -26.08 11.73
CA SER A 340 -10.12 -24.93 11.35
C SER A 340 -10.90 -23.63 11.44
N MET A 341 -12.16 -23.61 10.99
CA MET A 341 -13.01 -22.41 11.09
C MET A 341 -13.28 -22.02 12.55
N GLU A 342 -13.43 -23.00 13.46
CA GLU A 342 -13.57 -22.73 14.89
C GLU A 342 -12.31 -22.09 15.47
N ILE A 343 -11.12 -22.58 15.12
CA ILE A 343 -9.84 -22.01 15.52
C ILE A 343 -9.68 -20.60 14.92
N GLN A 344 -9.94 -20.46 13.63
CA GLN A 344 -9.85 -19.16 12.93
C GLN A 344 -10.75 -18.10 13.57
N TYR A 345 -11.98 -18.47 13.89
CA TYR A 345 -12.91 -17.55 14.55
C TYR A 345 -12.47 -17.21 15.98
N ASN A 346 -12.27 -18.20 16.84
CA ASN A 346 -12.06 -17.97 18.27
C ASN A 346 -10.64 -17.49 18.61
N THR A 347 -9.63 -17.97 17.87
CA THR A 347 -8.22 -17.70 18.20
C THR A 347 -7.69 -16.43 17.51
N TYR A 348 -8.26 -16.07 16.33
CA TYR A 348 -7.78 -14.90 15.58
C TYR A 348 -8.84 -13.80 15.50
N MET A 349 -10.03 -14.07 14.95
CA MET A 349 -11.03 -13.04 14.69
C MET A 349 -11.58 -12.43 15.99
N ALA A 350 -11.80 -13.25 17.01
CA ALA A 350 -12.33 -12.87 18.31
C ALA A 350 -11.28 -12.92 19.44
N SER A 351 -10.00 -12.79 19.12
CA SER A 351 -8.92 -12.90 20.12
C SER A 351 -8.84 -11.69 21.06
N GLY A 352 -9.50 -10.60 20.72
CA GLY A 352 -9.42 -9.37 21.49
C GLY A 352 -8.17 -8.54 21.18
N ARG A 353 -7.91 -7.52 21.98
CA ARG A 353 -6.73 -6.68 21.87
C ARG A 353 -5.55 -7.37 22.54
N LEU A 354 -4.60 -7.81 21.73
CA LEU A 354 -3.46 -8.60 22.16
C LEU A 354 -2.34 -7.70 22.68
N TYR A 355 -1.75 -8.09 23.79
CA TYR A 355 -0.66 -7.37 24.43
C TYR A 355 0.36 -8.37 25.00
N PRO A 356 1.67 -8.09 25.07
CA PRO A 356 2.36 -6.86 24.66
C PRO A 356 2.62 -6.78 23.15
N HIS A 357 2.94 -5.59 22.65
CA HIS A 357 3.38 -5.36 21.27
C HIS A 357 4.91 -5.41 21.14
N HIS A 358 5.44 -5.40 19.90
CA HIS A 358 6.88 -5.28 19.69
C HIS A 358 7.46 -3.99 20.27
N ALA A 359 6.71 -2.88 20.21
CA ALA A 359 7.14 -1.61 20.78
C ALA A 359 7.44 -1.74 22.28
N ASP A 360 6.59 -2.41 23.04
CA ASP A 360 6.77 -2.60 24.50
C ASP A 360 8.03 -3.41 24.83
N ALA A 361 8.34 -4.40 24.00
CA ALA A 361 9.49 -5.26 24.20
C ALA A 361 10.81 -4.60 23.77
N ILE A 362 10.79 -3.80 22.69
CA ILE A 362 11.99 -3.22 22.08
C ILE A 362 12.24 -1.80 22.60
N GLU A 363 11.18 -1.10 22.99
CA GLU A 363 11.22 0.32 23.35
C GLU A 363 10.57 0.62 24.72
N PRO A 364 10.80 -0.17 25.78
CA PRO A 364 10.14 0.07 27.07
C PRO A 364 10.42 1.47 27.64
N ASP A 365 11.47 2.16 27.18
CA ASP A 365 11.87 3.50 27.64
C ASP A 365 12.06 4.48 26.46
N GLY A 366 11.47 4.22 25.29
CA GLY A 366 11.71 5.03 24.09
C GLY A 366 13.12 4.88 23.50
N ASN A 367 13.85 3.85 23.89
CA ASN A 367 15.22 3.63 23.47
C ASN A 367 15.34 2.45 22.50
N PHE A 368 15.01 2.70 21.23
CA PHE A 368 15.15 1.73 20.16
C PHE A 368 16.57 1.21 19.91
N ASP A 369 17.58 1.82 20.50
CA ASP A 369 19.00 1.47 20.29
C ASP A 369 19.41 0.18 21.01
N THR A 370 18.65 -0.26 21.99
CA THR A 370 18.90 -1.50 22.72
C THR A 370 17.68 -2.39 22.63
N PRO A 371 17.69 -3.41 21.75
CA PRO A 371 16.69 -4.46 21.87
C PRO A 371 16.77 -4.99 23.29
N SER A 372 15.68 -4.88 24.02
CA SER A 372 15.65 -5.39 25.37
C SER A 372 15.98 -6.88 25.31
N ASN A 373 16.67 -7.41 26.32
CA ASN A 373 16.78 -8.84 26.54
C ASN A 373 15.42 -9.38 27.07
N ALA A 374 14.31 -8.71 26.71
CA ALA A 374 12.98 -9.22 27.02
C ALA A 374 12.87 -10.61 26.45
N PRO A 375 12.30 -11.57 27.21
CA PRO A 375 12.04 -12.88 26.67
C PRO A 375 11.22 -12.68 25.39
N ASN A 376 11.54 -13.45 24.36
CA ASN A 376 10.82 -13.44 23.10
C ASN A 376 9.32 -13.63 23.42
N ILE A 377 8.57 -12.53 23.42
CA ILE A 377 7.14 -12.51 23.70
C ILE A 377 6.34 -13.19 22.58
N PHE A 378 7.00 -13.50 21.47
CA PHE A 378 6.42 -14.10 20.28
C PHE A 378 7.02 -15.49 19.98
N ASP A 379 7.49 -16.19 21.03
CA ASP A 379 8.26 -17.42 20.94
C ASP A 379 7.60 -18.48 20.03
N GLY A 380 8.39 -18.99 19.13
CA GLY A 380 8.24 -20.32 18.52
C GLY A 380 7.39 -20.44 17.26
N THR A 381 6.77 -19.37 16.72
CA THR A 381 5.92 -19.51 15.53
C THR A 381 6.28 -18.62 14.34
N SER A 382 7.31 -17.80 14.45
CA SER A 382 7.43 -16.66 13.55
C SER A 382 8.80 -16.36 12.99
N ASP A 383 9.81 -16.99 13.47
CA ASP A 383 11.19 -16.68 13.09
C ASP A 383 11.49 -16.94 11.61
N GLU A 384 10.77 -17.85 10.97
CA GLU A 384 10.96 -18.15 9.55
C GLU A 384 10.08 -17.30 8.62
N GLY A 385 8.86 -16.93 9.01
CA GLY A 385 7.89 -16.24 8.18
C GLY A 385 7.68 -14.75 8.51
N GLY A 386 8.14 -14.28 9.66
CA GLY A 386 7.88 -12.91 10.14
C GLY A 386 6.51 -12.76 10.79
N TRP A 387 5.98 -11.54 10.76
CA TRP A 387 4.80 -11.15 11.54
C TRP A 387 3.67 -10.63 10.65
N SER A 388 2.43 -10.90 11.06
CA SER A 388 1.22 -10.31 10.47
C SER A 388 0.47 -9.53 11.54
N ILE A 389 0.10 -8.30 11.22
CA ILE A 389 -0.89 -7.55 11.98
C ILE A 389 -2.26 -8.15 11.70
N ILE A 390 -3.07 -8.30 12.73
CA ILE A 390 -4.46 -8.72 12.66
C ILE A 390 -5.36 -7.61 13.19
N GLU A 391 -6.50 -7.42 12.53
CA GLU A 391 -7.50 -6.42 12.87
C GLU A 391 -8.90 -7.02 12.68
N GLY A 392 -9.71 -7.08 13.72
CA GLY A 392 -11.05 -7.65 13.70
C GLY A 392 -12.11 -6.67 14.18
N HIS A 393 -13.09 -6.41 13.33
CA HIS A 393 -14.28 -5.60 13.65
C HIS A 393 -15.47 -6.50 13.90
N GLY A 394 -16.08 -6.37 15.03
CA GLY A 394 -17.22 -7.20 15.49
C GLY A 394 -17.17 -7.47 17.00
N PRO A 395 -17.99 -8.44 17.52
CA PRO A 395 -18.99 -9.20 16.76
C PRO A 395 -20.23 -8.36 16.41
N TYR A 396 -20.79 -8.58 15.21
CA TYR A 396 -22.04 -7.94 14.79
C TYR A 396 -23.16 -8.98 14.65
N ASP A 397 -24.38 -8.60 15.02
CA ASP A 397 -25.59 -9.26 14.56
C ASP A 397 -26.17 -8.41 13.43
N ILE A 398 -26.24 -8.98 12.21
CA ILE A 398 -26.63 -8.26 11.00
C ILE A 398 -27.94 -8.85 10.46
N PRO A 399 -29.10 -8.21 10.70
CA PRO A 399 -30.36 -8.62 10.08
C PRO A 399 -30.26 -8.64 8.55
N PHE A 400 -31.09 -9.47 7.92
CA PHE A 400 -31.19 -9.48 6.45
C PHE A 400 -31.54 -8.09 5.92
N GLY A 401 -30.77 -7.61 4.94
CA GLY A 401 -30.89 -6.29 4.33
C GLY A 401 -30.19 -5.16 5.07
N GLU A 402 -29.69 -5.38 6.29
CA GLU A 402 -28.95 -4.36 7.05
C GLU A 402 -27.45 -4.35 6.74
N SER A 403 -26.79 -3.23 7.03
CA SER A 403 -25.39 -3.02 6.69
C SER A 403 -24.55 -2.52 7.86
N VAL A 404 -23.28 -2.93 7.88
CA VAL A 404 -22.22 -2.33 8.73
C VAL A 404 -21.30 -1.52 7.84
N ASN A 405 -21.00 -0.29 8.25
CA ASN A 405 -20.05 0.58 7.56
C ASN A 405 -18.76 0.67 8.39
N ILE A 406 -17.62 0.45 7.74
CA ILE A 406 -16.29 0.58 8.36
C ILE A 406 -15.46 1.48 7.45
N VAL A 407 -14.78 2.47 8.04
CA VAL A 407 -13.90 3.37 7.31
C VAL A 407 -12.51 3.31 7.93
N VAL A 408 -11.52 3.06 7.10
CA VAL A 408 -10.12 3.00 7.50
C VAL A 408 -9.24 3.82 6.55
N ALA A 409 -8.03 4.13 6.96
CA ALA A 409 -7.03 4.64 6.03
C ALA A 409 -5.74 3.82 6.12
N ASP A 410 -5.28 3.33 4.97
CA ASP A 410 -3.93 2.80 4.81
C ASP A 410 -2.98 3.95 4.49
N ALA A 411 -1.89 4.07 5.24
CA ALA A 411 -1.00 5.21 5.17
C ALA A 411 0.47 4.82 5.35
N VAL A 412 1.34 5.66 4.82
CA VAL A 412 2.80 5.59 5.06
C VAL A 412 3.30 6.99 5.41
N GLY A 413 4.25 7.05 6.33
CA GLY A 413 4.93 8.29 6.68
C GLY A 413 6.40 8.04 6.99
N GLY A 414 7.27 9.02 6.75
CA GLY A 414 8.68 8.84 7.02
C GLY A 414 9.58 9.98 6.54
N LEU A 415 10.87 9.69 6.49
CA LEU A 415 11.86 10.62 5.96
C LEU A 415 11.66 10.80 4.45
N SER A 416 11.77 12.04 3.99
CA SER A 416 11.81 12.34 2.55
C SER A 416 12.98 11.61 1.87
N MET A 417 12.91 11.42 0.55
CA MET A 417 13.99 10.81 -0.23
C MET A 417 15.33 11.52 -0.02
N LYS A 418 15.29 12.86 0.01
CA LYS A 418 16.48 13.66 0.29
C LYS A 418 17.04 13.39 1.68
N SER A 419 16.21 13.35 2.70
CA SER A 419 16.64 13.07 4.07
C SER A 419 17.22 11.66 4.23
N LYS A 420 16.59 10.66 3.62
CA LYS A 420 17.10 9.27 3.56
C LYS A 420 18.50 9.22 2.97
N TYR A 421 18.74 9.97 1.90
CA TYR A 421 20.03 10.02 1.22
C TYR A 421 21.09 10.76 2.07
N ASP A 422 20.79 11.99 2.50
CA ASP A 422 21.73 12.83 3.22
C ASP A 422 22.15 12.21 4.56
N ILE A 423 21.18 11.76 5.34
CA ILE A 423 21.44 11.11 6.64
C ILE A 423 22.20 9.79 6.45
N GLY A 424 21.84 9.01 5.45
CA GLY A 424 22.54 7.77 5.12
C GLY A 424 24.00 7.99 4.73
N LYS A 425 24.30 9.07 3.98
CA LYS A 425 25.69 9.46 3.67
C LYS A 425 26.47 9.87 4.92
N LEU A 426 25.85 10.64 5.81
CA LEU A 426 26.48 11.01 7.08
C LEU A 426 26.80 9.76 7.91
N TYR A 427 25.84 8.82 8.01
CA TYR A 427 26.04 7.57 8.72
C TYR A 427 27.19 6.74 8.10
N LYS A 428 27.20 6.57 6.79
CA LYS A 428 28.28 5.87 6.08
C LYS A 428 29.65 6.50 6.33
N ALA A 429 29.73 7.82 6.46
CA ALA A 429 30.96 8.55 6.67
C ALA A 429 31.56 8.36 8.09
N THR A 430 30.84 7.76 9.04
CA THR A 430 31.33 7.52 10.40
C THR A 430 32.44 6.47 10.47
N GLY A 431 32.56 5.59 9.47
CA GLY A 431 33.64 4.61 9.40
C GLY A 431 33.43 3.51 8.37
N ALA A 432 34.45 2.65 8.21
CA ALA A 432 34.37 1.46 7.36
C ALA A 432 33.30 0.46 7.86
N THR A 433 33.12 0.37 9.17
CA THR A 433 31.93 -0.17 9.84
C THR A 433 31.28 1.06 10.48
N PRO A 434 30.09 1.44 9.99
CA PRO A 434 29.42 2.63 10.51
C PRO A 434 29.12 2.52 12.01
N ASP A 435 29.26 3.64 12.71
CA ASP A 435 29.05 3.73 14.15
C ASP A 435 27.57 4.04 14.45
N GLU A 436 26.85 3.07 15.01
CA GLU A 436 25.44 3.19 15.38
C GLU A 436 25.20 4.26 16.47
N SER A 437 26.21 4.59 17.27
CA SER A 437 26.12 5.60 18.33
C SER A 437 26.47 7.02 17.86
N ALA A 438 26.93 7.17 16.63
CA ALA A 438 27.34 8.46 16.10
C ALA A 438 26.13 9.40 15.95
N LEU A 439 26.28 10.63 16.45
CA LEU A 439 25.30 11.68 16.23
C LEU A 439 25.51 12.28 14.84
N LEU A 440 24.44 12.27 14.06
CA LEU A 440 24.39 12.77 12.70
C LEU A 440 23.64 14.12 12.70
N GLU A 441 24.37 15.19 12.42
CA GLU A 441 23.77 16.53 12.32
C GLU A 441 23.11 16.70 10.95
N TYR A 442 21.81 16.96 10.95
CA TYR A 442 21.04 17.25 9.74
C TYR A 442 19.99 18.32 10.05
N ASN A 443 19.98 19.41 9.28
CA ASN A 443 19.05 20.55 9.44
C ASN A 443 18.99 21.11 10.89
N GLY A 444 20.14 21.19 11.59
CA GLY A 444 20.23 21.73 12.94
C GLY A 444 19.83 20.77 14.05
N THR A 445 19.53 19.50 13.72
CA THR A 445 19.19 18.45 14.68
C THR A 445 20.26 17.37 14.69
N ASN A 446 20.63 16.90 15.89
CA ASN A 446 21.62 15.84 16.09
C ASN A 446 20.96 14.61 16.68
N LEU A 447 20.85 13.54 15.90
CA LEU A 447 20.28 12.25 16.28
C LEU A 447 21.16 11.11 15.78
N THR A 448 21.07 9.94 16.40
CA THR A 448 21.64 8.72 15.83
C THR A 448 20.89 8.32 14.57
N LYS A 449 21.45 7.42 13.76
CA LYS A 449 20.77 6.88 12.57
C LYS A 449 19.42 6.26 12.95
N ASN A 450 19.36 5.50 14.05
CA ASN A 450 18.14 4.87 14.52
C ASN A 450 17.09 5.90 14.92
N GLN A 451 17.47 6.90 15.71
CA GLN A 451 16.56 7.99 16.11
C GLN A 451 16.03 8.76 14.89
N TRP A 452 16.87 9.02 13.87
CA TRP A 452 16.42 9.60 12.61
C TRP A 452 15.36 8.74 11.90
N ALA A 453 15.60 7.43 11.81
CA ALA A 453 14.63 6.52 11.18
C ALA A 453 13.28 6.51 11.94
N LEU A 454 13.33 6.64 13.26
CA LEU A 454 12.14 6.57 14.12
C LEU A 454 11.32 7.86 14.16
N THR A 455 11.86 8.99 13.67
CA THR A 455 11.03 10.19 13.39
C THR A 455 9.92 9.89 12.36
N ALA A 456 9.99 8.75 11.67
CA ALA A 456 8.93 8.25 10.81
C ALA A 456 7.61 8.01 11.55
N LYS A 457 7.64 7.70 12.86
CA LYS A 457 6.43 7.56 13.69
C LYS A 457 5.61 8.86 13.69
N ASP A 458 6.27 9.98 13.99
CA ASP A 458 5.60 11.29 14.01
C ASP A 458 5.04 11.65 12.63
N SER A 459 5.76 11.30 11.56
CA SER A 459 5.30 11.52 10.19
C SER A 459 4.08 10.69 9.88
N LEU A 460 4.06 9.40 10.25
CA LEU A 460 2.92 8.50 10.04
C LEU A 460 1.71 8.97 10.85
N PHE A 461 1.88 9.31 12.13
CA PHE A 461 0.78 9.76 12.99
C PHE A 461 0.16 11.05 12.46
N LYS A 462 0.99 11.98 11.99
CA LYS A 462 0.49 13.18 11.31
C LYS A 462 -0.26 12.85 10.01
N THR A 463 0.12 11.79 9.31
CA THR A 463 -0.61 11.31 8.12
C THR A 463 -1.96 10.71 8.52
N PHE A 464 -2.04 9.97 9.63
CA PHE A 464 -3.31 9.50 10.20
C PHE A 464 -4.23 10.66 10.57
N ASP A 465 -3.72 11.67 11.29
CA ASP A 465 -4.49 12.87 11.63
C ASP A 465 -5.03 13.58 10.39
N ARG A 466 -4.24 13.65 9.32
CA ARG A 466 -4.67 14.22 8.04
C ARG A 466 -5.78 13.40 7.38
N ALA A 467 -5.70 12.07 7.42
CA ALA A 467 -6.74 11.20 6.88
C ALA A 467 -8.05 11.37 7.66
N LEU A 468 -7.98 11.41 9.00
CA LEU A 468 -9.12 11.68 9.87
C LEU A 468 -9.75 13.06 9.58
N ALA A 469 -8.92 14.10 9.48
CA ALA A 469 -9.39 15.47 9.19
C ALA A 469 -10.01 15.60 7.80
N ASN A 470 -9.45 14.91 6.79
CA ASN A 470 -9.98 14.88 5.44
C ASN A 470 -11.35 14.19 5.38
N HIS A 471 -11.49 13.02 6.01
CA HIS A 471 -12.76 12.31 6.10
C HIS A 471 -13.81 13.16 6.86
N ALA A 472 -13.44 13.76 8.00
CA ALA A 472 -14.32 14.63 8.77
C ALA A 472 -14.79 15.86 7.97
N ALA A 473 -13.96 16.39 7.07
CA ALA A 473 -14.31 17.45 6.13
C ALA A 473 -15.19 16.96 4.96
N GLY A 474 -15.53 15.67 4.90
CA GLY A 474 -16.24 15.05 3.77
C GLY A 474 -15.47 15.21 2.46
N TYR A 475 -14.14 15.07 2.52
CA TYR A 475 -13.19 15.22 1.41
C TYR A 475 -13.09 16.63 0.81
N ASP A 476 -13.59 17.64 1.53
CA ASP A 476 -13.54 19.04 1.10
C ASP A 476 -12.26 19.70 1.63
N ILE A 477 -11.14 19.31 1.06
CA ILE A 477 -9.81 19.86 1.36
C ILE A 477 -9.44 20.96 0.37
N PRO A 478 -8.54 21.90 0.74
CA PRO A 478 -7.99 22.88 -0.20
C PRO A 478 -7.43 22.19 -1.44
N GLN A 479 -7.91 22.59 -2.59
CA GLN A 479 -7.55 21.97 -3.87
C GLN A 479 -6.34 22.65 -4.50
N PRO A 480 -5.41 21.89 -5.13
CA PRO A 480 -4.37 22.47 -5.97
C PRO A 480 -4.97 22.98 -7.31
N PRO A 481 -4.25 23.84 -8.04
CA PRO A 481 -4.60 24.15 -9.42
C PRO A 481 -4.65 22.88 -10.26
N TYR A 482 -5.47 22.89 -11.30
CA TYR A 482 -5.55 21.74 -12.20
C TYR A 482 -4.22 21.52 -12.92
N PRO A 483 -3.82 20.24 -13.14
CA PRO A 483 -2.66 19.92 -13.95
C PRO A 483 -2.86 20.42 -15.40
N PRO A 484 -1.83 20.43 -16.24
CA PRO A 484 -2.03 20.71 -17.66
C PRO A 484 -2.93 19.64 -18.30
N GLU A 485 -3.74 20.05 -19.29
CA GLU A 485 -4.55 19.13 -20.10
C GLU A 485 -3.68 18.26 -20.99
N THR A 486 -2.64 18.87 -21.57
CA THR A 486 -1.62 18.18 -22.38
C THR A 486 -0.22 18.56 -21.90
N PHE A 487 0.71 17.62 -21.93
CA PHE A 487 2.12 17.87 -21.72
C PHE A 487 2.93 17.12 -22.78
N THR A 488 3.70 17.84 -23.58
CA THR A 488 4.46 17.30 -24.70
C THR A 488 5.95 17.59 -24.51
N VAL A 489 6.76 16.55 -24.63
CA VAL A 489 8.22 16.61 -24.63
C VAL A 489 8.71 16.20 -26.01
N THR A 490 9.55 17.01 -26.62
CA THR A 490 10.09 16.78 -27.95
C THR A 490 11.61 16.84 -27.91
N SER A 491 12.25 15.76 -28.31
CA SER A 491 13.71 15.68 -28.46
C SER A 491 14.22 16.53 -29.59
N GLY A 492 15.26 17.29 -29.35
CA GLY A 492 15.95 18.12 -30.37
C GLY A 492 17.43 17.76 -30.49
N THR A 493 18.13 18.47 -31.40
CA THR A 493 19.56 18.22 -31.63
C THR A 493 20.42 18.74 -30.48
N ASP A 494 20.06 19.89 -29.92
CA ASP A 494 20.86 20.63 -28.92
C ASP A 494 20.04 21.01 -27.68
N LYS A 495 18.75 20.72 -27.68
CA LYS A 495 17.82 21.06 -26.61
C LYS A 495 16.63 20.10 -26.60
N ILE A 496 15.89 20.07 -25.50
CA ILE A 496 14.60 19.41 -25.39
C ILE A 496 13.53 20.48 -25.24
N SER A 497 12.49 20.42 -26.09
CA SER A 497 11.38 21.37 -26.08
C SER A 497 10.19 20.79 -25.35
N LEU A 498 9.67 21.51 -24.36
CA LEU A 498 8.50 21.19 -23.61
C LEU A 498 7.36 22.16 -23.96
N SER A 499 6.14 21.64 -24.14
CA SER A 499 4.95 22.46 -24.35
C SER A 499 3.73 21.83 -23.67
N TRP A 500 2.79 22.65 -23.24
CA TRP A 500 1.59 22.19 -22.55
C TRP A 500 0.41 23.12 -22.83
N THR A 501 -0.79 22.59 -22.56
CA THR A 501 -2.02 23.38 -22.55
C THR A 501 -2.60 23.39 -21.13
N ALA A 502 -3.09 24.53 -20.72
CA ALA A 502 -3.69 24.67 -19.40
C ALA A 502 -5.10 24.06 -19.40
N MET A 503 -5.39 23.21 -18.42
CA MET A 503 -6.76 22.81 -18.13
C MET A 503 -7.53 24.00 -17.57
N SER A 504 -8.77 24.20 -18.03
CA SER A 504 -9.64 25.30 -17.58
C SER A 504 -10.34 24.95 -16.25
N GLY A 505 -10.60 25.98 -15.45
CA GLY A 505 -11.28 25.83 -14.13
C GLY A 505 -10.30 25.58 -12.99
N GLY A 506 -10.84 25.26 -11.81
CA GLY A 506 -10.07 25.04 -10.59
C GLY A 506 -9.52 26.32 -9.94
N PRO A 507 -8.71 26.19 -8.87
CA PRO A 507 -8.04 27.30 -8.21
C PRO A 507 -7.09 28.05 -9.14
N THR A 508 -6.81 29.32 -8.81
CA THR A 508 -5.92 30.19 -9.59
C THR A 508 -4.51 29.61 -9.65
N ARG A 509 -4.01 29.44 -10.88
CA ARG A 509 -2.63 29.05 -11.13
C ARG A 509 -1.76 30.30 -11.27
N THR A 510 -0.67 30.37 -10.51
CA THR A 510 0.31 31.45 -10.54
C THR A 510 1.54 31.13 -11.37
N GLY A 511 1.83 29.83 -11.58
CA GLY A 511 3.02 29.42 -12.34
C GLY A 511 3.08 27.92 -12.58
N TRP A 512 4.23 27.50 -13.12
CA TRP A 512 4.58 26.14 -13.42
C TRP A 512 5.99 25.84 -12.93
N HIS A 513 6.17 24.69 -12.28
CA HIS A 513 7.49 24.14 -11.99
C HIS A 513 7.79 23.01 -12.95
N ILE A 514 9.00 22.99 -13.51
CA ILE A 514 9.50 21.91 -14.35
C ILE A 514 10.58 21.15 -13.57
N TYR A 515 10.46 19.84 -13.56
CA TYR A 515 11.42 18.93 -12.95
C TYR A 515 12.03 18.03 -14.01
N ARG A 516 13.31 17.71 -13.87
CA ARG A 516 14.07 16.88 -14.79
C ARG A 516 14.84 15.81 -14.05
N ALA A 517 14.85 14.58 -14.59
CA ALA A 517 15.76 13.51 -14.18
C ALA A 517 16.64 13.09 -15.36
N LYS A 518 17.88 12.65 -15.07
CA LYS A 518 18.82 12.11 -16.04
C LYS A 518 18.92 10.58 -15.84
N SER A 519 18.91 9.83 -16.92
CA SER A 519 19.11 8.37 -17.00
C SER A 519 18.01 7.49 -16.41
N SER A 520 17.24 7.94 -15.41
CA SER A 520 16.15 7.18 -14.83
C SER A 520 15.02 8.12 -14.38
N TYR A 521 13.77 7.73 -14.61
CA TYR A 521 12.59 8.47 -14.15
C TYR A 521 12.24 8.17 -12.69
N SER A 522 12.65 7.02 -12.18
CA SER A 522 12.48 6.63 -10.79
C SER A 522 13.81 6.59 -10.08
N PHE A 523 13.78 6.56 -8.76
CA PHE A 523 14.97 6.26 -8.00
C PHE A 523 15.58 4.94 -8.48
N PRO A 524 16.86 4.93 -8.86
CA PRO A 524 17.45 3.72 -9.43
C PRO A 524 17.49 2.61 -8.40
N TYR A 525 16.95 1.48 -8.80
CA TYR A 525 16.93 0.29 -7.96
C TYR A 525 18.33 -0.32 -7.88
N ILE A 526 18.93 -0.71 -8.95
CA ILE A 526 20.16 -1.51 -8.95
C ILE A 526 21.12 -0.97 -10.01
N GLY A 527 22.39 -0.80 -9.65
CA GLY A 527 23.50 -0.65 -10.60
C GLY A 527 23.68 0.76 -11.20
N THR A 528 22.95 1.77 -10.74
CA THR A 528 23.18 3.15 -11.14
C THR A 528 23.74 3.95 -9.98
N ALA A 529 24.84 4.67 -10.21
CA ALA A 529 25.43 5.52 -9.20
C ALA A 529 24.51 6.71 -8.91
N LEU A 530 23.71 6.62 -7.84
CA LEU A 530 22.88 7.73 -7.33
C LEU A 530 23.70 9.01 -7.12
N GLU A 531 25.00 8.86 -6.89
CA GLU A 531 25.93 9.99 -6.78
C GLU A 531 25.89 10.92 -7.99
N ASN A 532 25.62 10.39 -9.19
CA ASN A 532 25.54 11.18 -10.42
C ASN A 532 24.23 11.97 -10.55
N HIS A 533 23.24 11.72 -9.68
CA HIS A 533 21.91 12.33 -9.72
C HIS A 533 21.61 13.25 -8.52
N GLY A 534 22.63 13.57 -7.69
CA GLY A 534 22.39 14.35 -6.49
C GLY A 534 21.45 13.72 -5.46
N GLY A 535 21.12 12.42 -5.63
CA GLY A 535 20.25 11.67 -4.73
C GLY A 535 18.77 11.99 -4.81
N LEU A 536 18.31 12.81 -5.75
CA LEU A 536 16.94 13.34 -5.78
C LEU A 536 16.05 12.80 -6.90
N GLY A 537 16.54 11.97 -7.79
CA GLY A 537 15.77 11.49 -8.95
C GLY A 537 15.41 12.61 -9.93
N HIS A 538 14.74 13.67 -9.48
CA HIS A 538 14.33 14.81 -10.28
C HIS A 538 14.79 16.13 -9.66
N GLU A 539 15.40 16.98 -10.47
CA GLU A 539 15.79 18.35 -10.13
C GLU A 539 14.70 19.33 -10.58
N TRP A 540 14.41 20.32 -9.75
CA TRP A 540 13.62 21.49 -10.17
C TRP A 540 14.49 22.39 -11.05
N VAL A 541 14.17 22.46 -12.35
CA VAL A 541 15.01 23.13 -13.37
C VAL A 541 14.44 24.43 -13.90
N ALA A 542 13.14 24.67 -13.78
CA ALA A 542 12.53 25.93 -14.21
C ALA A 542 11.32 26.32 -13.36
N ASP A 543 11.18 27.64 -13.18
CA ASP A 543 10.04 28.32 -12.55
C ASP A 543 9.46 29.31 -13.58
N LEU A 544 8.23 29.04 -14.01
CA LEU A 544 7.61 29.75 -15.14
C LEU A 544 6.30 30.40 -14.70
N GLY A 545 5.97 31.53 -15.30
CA GLY A 545 4.73 32.23 -15.05
C GLY A 545 3.50 31.51 -15.58
N ALA A 546 2.32 31.84 -15.05
CA ALA A 546 1.05 31.19 -15.38
C ALA A 546 0.67 31.21 -16.87
N SER A 547 1.14 32.19 -17.61
CA SER A 547 0.85 32.35 -19.04
C SER A 547 1.87 31.66 -19.96
N GLU A 548 2.96 31.17 -19.42
CA GLU A 548 3.97 30.47 -20.21
C GLU A 548 3.50 29.02 -20.44
N MET A 549 3.45 28.61 -21.70
CA MET A 549 2.95 27.32 -22.15
C MET A 549 4.01 26.52 -22.90
N SER A 550 5.26 26.90 -22.81
CA SER A 550 6.41 26.20 -23.38
C SER A 550 7.69 26.59 -22.68
N TRP A 551 8.66 25.70 -22.69
CA TRP A 551 10.00 25.93 -22.19
C TRP A 551 11.01 25.09 -22.98
N GLU A 552 12.22 25.60 -23.11
CA GLU A 552 13.30 24.92 -23.80
C GLU A 552 14.41 24.60 -22.79
N ASP A 553 14.73 23.31 -22.65
CA ASP A 553 15.84 22.87 -21.87
C ASP A 553 17.10 22.77 -22.73
N GLU A 554 18.05 23.67 -22.49
CA GLU A 554 19.36 23.74 -23.17
C GLU A 554 20.44 22.96 -22.37
N GLY A 555 20.08 22.40 -21.20
CA GLY A 555 21.01 21.68 -20.33
C GLY A 555 21.28 20.19 -20.66
N PRO A 556 20.42 19.47 -21.42
CA PRO A 556 20.62 18.08 -21.75
C PRO A 556 21.92 17.81 -22.54
N GLU A 557 22.64 16.76 -22.10
CA GLU A 557 23.81 16.25 -22.81
C GLU A 557 23.38 15.27 -23.91
N ARG A 558 24.05 15.32 -25.06
CA ARG A 558 23.75 14.41 -26.18
C ARG A 558 24.04 12.96 -25.83
N GLY A 559 23.11 12.07 -26.17
CA GLY A 559 23.25 10.63 -25.94
C GLY A 559 22.77 10.17 -24.55
N GLU A 560 22.22 11.08 -23.75
CA GLU A 560 21.63 10.79 -22.47
C GLU A 560 20.12 10.82 -22.53
N ASN A 561 19.44 10.04 -21.68
CA ASN A 561 17.99 10.05 -21.53
C ASN A 561 17.59 11.02 -20.43
N TYR A 562 16.51 11.78 -20.67
CA TYR A 562 15.95 12.73 -19.73
C TYR A 562 14.46 12.50 -19.57
N TYR A 563 13.96 12.74 -18.35
CA TYR A 563 12.58 12.56 -17.94
C TYR A 563 12.10 13.84 -17.26
N TYR A 564 10.85 14.18 -17.48
CA TYR A 564 10.29 15.45 -17.02
C TYR A 564 8.97 15.26 -16.30
N PHE A 565 8.74 16.15 -15.32
CA PHE A 565 7.44 16.45 -14.74
C PHE A 565 7.12 17.92 -14.91
N ILE A 566 5.84 18.24 -15.00
CA ILE A 566 5.33 19.60 -14.87
C ILE A 566 4.30 19.67 -13.76
N GLN A 567 4.40 20.69 -12.94
CA GLN A 567 3.55 20.90 -11.77
C GLN A 567 2.97 22.31 -11.81
N ALA A 568 1.65 22.46 -11.68
CA ALA A 568 1.00 23.75 -11.53
C ALA A 568 1.15 24.25 -10.09
N VAL A 569 1.39 25.55 -9.93
CA VAL A 569 1.55 26.23 -8.63
C VAL A 569 0.35 27.14 -8.38
N GLY A 570 -0.27 27.00 -7.20
CA GLY A 570 -1.47 27.73 -6.79
C GLY A 570 -1.19 29.11 -6.23
N ASP A 571 -2.25 29.92 -6.13
CA ASP A 571 -2.21 31.20 -5.43
C ASP A 571 -2.29 30.97 -3.93
N ALA A 572 -1.26 31.40 -3.21
CA ALA A 572 -1.19 31.27 -1.75
C ALA A 572 -2.34 31.98 -1.02
N SER A 573 -2.93 33.01 -1.63
CA SER A 573 -4.04 33.77 -1.01
C SER A 573 -5.37 33.05 -1.06
N GLU A 574 -5.52 32.04 -1.93
CA GLU A 574 -6.74 31.23 -2.05
C GLU A 574 -6.81 30.07 -1.05
N ASN A 575 -5.70 29.74 -0.39
CA ASN A 575 -5.65 28.68 0.62
C ASN A 575 -5.32 29.27 2.01
N SER A 576 -6.35 29.39 2.84
CA SER A 576 -6.22 29.85 4.24
C SER A 576 -5.91 28.73 5.22
N GLY A 577 -5.78 27.49 4.74
CA GLY A 577 -5.58 26.28 5.54
C GLY A 577 -6.91 25.68 6.01
N ALA A 578 -7.08 24.37 5.83
CA ALA A 578 -8.20 23.58 6.35
C ALA A 578 -7.83 22.09 6.33
N ALA A 579 -8.53 21.29 7.15
CA ALA A 579 -8.33 19.83 7.21
C ALA A 579 -6.84 19.44 7.30
N MET A 580 -6.07 20.12 8.14
CA MET A 580 -4.61 19.94 8.32
C MET A 580 -3.74 20.28 7.09
N THR A 581 -4.31 20.87 6.06
CA THR A 581 -3.53 21.52 5.00
C THR A 581 -3.04 22.88 5.51
N PRO A 582 -1.74 23.19 5.53
CA PRO A 582 -1.25 24.50 5.90
C PRO A 582 -1.73 25.58 4.93
N ALA A 583 -1.87 26.81 5.42
CA ALA A 583 -2.12 27.97 4.55
C ALA A 583 -0.93 28.20 3.61
N GLY A 584 -1.20 28.62 2.37
CA GLY A 584 -0.18 28.93 1.37
C GLY A 584 -0.45 28.31 0.01
N ALA A 585 0.51 28.42 -0.89
CA ALA A 585 0.42 27.85 -2.22
C ALA A 585 0.40 26.32 -2.15
N ILE A 586 -0.53 25.71 -2.87
CA ILE A 586 -0.62 24.26 -3.06
C ILE A 586 -0.25 23.95 -4.51
N LYS A 587 0.38 22.82 -4.75
CA LYS A 587 0.84 22.42 -6.07
C LYS A 587 0.06 21.21 -6.58
N SER A 588 -0.12 21.13 -7.91
CA SER A 588 -0.69 19.95 -8.54
C SER A 588 0.23 18.73 -8.40
N ASN A 589 -0.32 17.55 -8.54
CA ASN A 589 0.45 16.32 -8.47
C ASN A 589 1.40 16.18 -9.67
N LEU A 590 2.63 15.76 -9.40
CA LEU A 590 3.63 15.45 -10.43
C LEU A 590 3.26 14.21 -11.24
N HIS A 591 2.63 13.23 -10.60
CA HIS A 591 2.29 11.94 -11.23
C HIS A 591 1.38 12.10 -12.47
N TRP A 592 0.50 13.11 -12.49
CA TRP A 592 -0.37 13.36 -13.63
C TRP A 592 0.38 13.66 -14.93
N THR A 593 1.59 14.17 -14.85
CA THR A 593 2.34 14.74 -15.98
C THR A 593 3.75 14.17 -16.13
N GLN A 594 3.96 12.99 -15.60
CA GLN A 594 5.24 12.29 -15.66
C GLN A 594 5.53 11.80 -17.08
N THR A 595 6.78 11.94 -17.54
CA THR A 595 7.27 11.36 -18.80
C THR A 595 8.15 10.15 -18.54
N PHE A 596 8.09 9.12 -19.40
CA PHE A 596 8.94 7.94 -19.36
C PHE A 596 9.80 7.82 -20.59
#